data_bdf01a9ad0006e19b11009335f0e440c
#
_entry.id   bdf01a9ad0006e19b11009335f0e440c
#
_cell.length_a   1.000
_cell.length_b   1.000
_cell.length_c   1.000
_cell.angle_alpha   90.00
_cell.angle_beta   90.00
_cell.angle_gamma   90.00
#
_symmetry.space_group_name_H-M   'P 1'
#
loop_
_entity.id
_entity.type
_entity.pdbx_description
1 polymer ?
#
loop_
_entity_poly.entity_id
_entity_poly.type
_entity_poly.pdbx_seq_one_letter_code
_entity_poly.pdbx_strand_id
1 'polypeptide(L)'
;SQHVIYGMISTVLCIAVAWVYGKCSQKIRLTILQAIGYLVIFNEVVFQIYMIYYGIWSPSSSLPLEMCYISALLIPVYAKNQSNRTLKNWFYFAGFSGSLFAFINTNLSEMKHIYVSIHYFFAHGLVIFVMFSIVLDGYRPKWKDYFNAIIWTTVLVLSIIIINLLLGSNYMFTFQKPDGVNFT
;
A
#
# COMPACT_ATOMS: atom_id res chain seq x y z
N SER A 1 -12.36 10.32 15.73
CA SER A 1 -11.08 10.92 15.38
C SER A 1 -10.99 11.20 13.88
N GLN A 2 -10.27 12.24 13.47
CA GLN A 2 -10.23 12.70 12.06
C GLN A 2 -9.71 11.62 11.10
N HIS A 3 -8.73 10.82 11.50
CA HIS A 3 -8.16 9.77 10.65
C HIS A 3 -9.18 8.69 10.27
N VAL A 4 -10.11 8.31 11.16
CA VAL A 4 -11.18 7.36 10.83
C VAL A 4 -12.08 7.92 9.74
N ILE A 5 -12.41 9.23 9.84
CA ILE A 5 -13.21 9.91 8.81
C ILE A 5 -12.48 9.91 7.47
N TYR A 6 -11.19 10.25 7.45
CA TYR A 6 -10.38 10.21 6.21
C TYR A 6 -10.24 8.80 5.65
N GLY A 7 -10.05 7.79 6.51
CA GLY A 7 -10.05 6.39 6.10
C GLY A 7 -11.36 5.94 5.48
N MET A 8 -12.50 6.32 6.10
CA MET A 8 -13.83 6.03 5.55
C MET A 8 -14.07 6.72 4.20
N ILE A 9 -13.74 8.01 4.09
CA ILE A 9 -13.85 8.77 2.83
C ILE A 9 -12.99 8.10 1.75
N SER A 10 -11.73 7.79 2.06
CA SER A 10 -10.82 7.12 1.12
C SER A 10 -11.36 5.77 0.67
N THR A 11 -11.91 4.97 1.58
CA THR A 11 -12.51 3.67 1.26
C THR A 11 -13.72 3.82 0.34
N VAL A 12 -14.63 4.77 0.64
CA VAL A 12 -15.81 5.05 -0.20
C VAL A 12 -15.39 5.52 -1.60
N LEU A 13 -14.39 6.40 -1.69
CA LEU A 13 -13.84 6.84 -2.97
C LEU A 13 -13.23 5.67 -3.77
N CYS A 14 -12.46 4.79 -3.12
CA CYS A 14 -11.89 3.60 -3.76
C CYS A 14 -12.98 2.67 -4.31
N ILE A 15 -14.07 2.45 -3.56
CA ILE A 15 -15.21 1.64 -4.00
C ILE A 15 -15.91 2.30 -5.21
N ALA A 16 -16.14 3.61 -5.14
CA ALA A 16 -16.79 4.35 -6.24
C ALA A 16 -15.94 4.30 -7.52
N VAL A 17 -14.63 4.54 -7.43
CA VAL A 17 -13.70 4.46 -8.56
C VAL A 17 -13.62 3.02 -9.10
N ALA A 18 -13.59 2.01 -8.23
CA ALA A 18 -13.60 0.61 -8.62
C ALA A 18 -14.89 0.22 -9.35
N TRP A 19 -16.03 0.75 -8.91
CA TRP A 19 -17.31 0.54 -9.57
C TRP A 19 -17.34 1.13 -11.00
N VAL A 20 -16.82 2.36 -11.18
CA VAL A 20 -16.66 2.97 -12.51
C VAL A 20 -15.69 2.14 -13.37
N TYR A 21 -14.55 1.75 -12.80
CA TYR A 21 -13.58 0.86 -13.45
C TYR A 21 -14.24 -0.44 -13.96
N GLY A 22 -15.10 -1.05 -13.14
CA GLY A 22 -15.84 -2.26 -13.51
C GLY A 22 -16.73 -2.11 -14.74
N LYS A 23 -17.16 -0.89 -15.08
CA LYS A 23 -17.97 -0.59 -16.28
C LYS A 23 -17.14 -0.27 -17.52
N CYS A 24 -15.83 -0.07 -17.38
CA CYS A 24 -14.94 0.28 -18.47
C CYS A 24 -14.59 -0.94 -19.33
N SER A 25 -14.28 -0.71 -20.61
CA SER A 25 -13.71 -1.73 -21.50
C SER A 25 -12.33 -2.17 -20.98
N GLN A 26 -11.91 -3.39 -21.34
CA GLN A 26 -10.61 -3.94 -20.92
C GLN A 26 -9.43 -3.04 -21.29
N LYS A 27 -9.47 -2.39 -22.45
CA LYS A 27 -8.43 -1.44 -22.87
C LYS A 27 -8.35 -0.23 -21.93
N ILE A 28 -9.49 0.33 -21.54
CA ILE A 28 -9.56 1.47 -20.61
C ILE A 28 -9.08 1.03 -19.22
N ARG A 29 -9.48 -0.14 -18.72
CA ARG A 29 -9.01 -0.69 -17.46
C ARG A 29 -7.49 -0.81 -17.40
N LEU A 30 -6.88 -1.31 -18.48
CA LEU A 30 -5.42 -1.39 -18.57
C LEU A 30 -4.76 -0.01 -18.51
N THR A 31 -5.30 0.97 -19.27
CA THR A 31 -4.79 2.34 -19.24
C THR A 31 -4.89 2.97 -17.85
N ILE A 32 -6.01 2.76 -17.15
CA ILE A 32 -6.20 3.25 -15.77
C ILE A 32 -5.14 2.64 -14.84
N LEU A 33 -4.93 1.33 -14.87
CA LEU A 33 -3.92 0.68 -14.02
C LEU A 33 -2.51 1.15 -14.32
N GLN A 34 -2.17 1.37 -15.59
CA GLN A 34 -0.86 1.92 -15.98
C GLN A 34 -0.70 3.36 -15.49
N ALA A 35 -1.72 4.20 -15.65
CA ALA A 35 -1.71 5.57 -15.17
C ALA A 35 -1.54 5.63 -13.64
N ILE A 36 -2.26 4.77 -12.90
CA ILE A 36 -2.11 4.63 -11.45
C ILE A 36 -0.71 4.18 -11.08
N GLY A 37 -0.13 3.24 -11.82
CA GLY A 37 1.24 2.80 -11.60
C GLY A 37 2.26 3.94 -11.73
N TYR A 38 2.15 4.79 -12.75
CA TYR A 38 3.01 5.99 -12.88
C TYR A 38 2.74 7.01 -11.77
N LEU A 39 1.48 7.20 -11.40
CA LEU A 39 1.08 8.13 -10.37
C LEU A 39 1.64 7.72 -8.99
N VAL A 40 1.69 6.43 -8.68
CA VAL A 40 2.32 5.90 -7.46
C VAL A 40 3.81 6.25 -7.42
N ILE A 41 4.54 5.98 -8.50
CA ILE A 41 5.97 6.29 -8.57
C ILE A 41 6.21 7.79 -8.42
N PHE A 42 5.42 8.60 -9.14
CA PHE A 42 5.51 10.06 -9.04
C PHE A 42 5.25 10.56 -7.62
N ASN A 43 4.18 10.08 -6.98
CA ASN A 43 3.83 10.45 -5.61
C ASN A 43 4.93 10.06 -4.61
N GLU A 44 5.53 8.88 -4.76
CA GLU A 44 6.63 8.44 -3.91
C GLU A 44 7.88 9.34 -4.09
N VAL A 45 8.27 9.63 -5.32
CA VAL A 45 9.42 10.52 -5.61
C VAL A 45 9.18 11.90 -5.02
N VAL A 46 8.00 12.49 -5.21
CA VAL A 46 7.65 13.80 -4.64
C VAL A 46 7.68 13.75 -3.12
N PHE A 47 7.20 12.67 -2.51
CA PHE A 47 7.22 12.51 -1.07
C PHE A 47 8.64 12.42 -0.51
N GLN A 48 9.55 11.66 -1.15
CA GLN A 48 10.96 11.60 -0.75
C GLN A 48 11.63 12.97 -0.85
N ILE A 49 11.42 13.72 -1.94
CA ILE A 49 11.92 15.09 -2.13
C ILE A 49 11.37 16.02 -1.03
N TYR A 50 10.08 15.91 -0.72
CA TYR A 50 9.44 16.68 0.35
C TYR A 50 10.11 16.44 1.70
N MET A 51 10.35 15.19 2.09
CA MET A 51 11.01 14.86 3.35
C MET A 51 12.45 15.38 3.42
N ILE A 52 13.19 15.30 2.31
CA ILE A 52 14.55 15.88 2.22
C ILE A 52 14.50 17.40 2.38
N TYR A 53 13.59 18.07 1.69
CA TYR A 53 13.45 19.52 1.74
C TYR A 53 13.16 20.05 3.15
N TYR A 54 12.32 19.33 3.92
CA TYR A 54 12.00 19.70 5.30
C TYR A 54 13.00 19.18 6.34
N GLY A 55 14.08 18.51 5.93
CA GLY A 55 15.11 17.98 6.83
C GLY A 55 14.63 16.86 7.76
N ILE A 56 13.55 16.17 7.41
CA ILE A 56 12.95 15.05 8.17
C ILE A 56 13.28 13.68 7.57
N TRP A 57 14.02 13.64 6.49
CA TRP A 57 14.39 12.39 5.84
C TRP A 57 15.47 11.63 6.63
N SER A 58 15.27 10.34 6.83
CA SER A 58 16.25 9.44 7.43
C SER A 58 16.16 8.04 6.80
N PRO A 59 17.29 7.36 6.54
CA PRO A 59 17.26 6.00 6.03
C PRO A 59 16.63 4.98 7.00
N SER A 60 16.53 5.31 8.29
CA SER A 60 15.92 4.45 9.30
C SER A 60 14.40 4.58 9.40
N SER A 61 13.78 5.58 8.74
CA SER A 61 12.33 5.84 8.86
C SER A 61 11.64 6.28 7.58
N SER A 62 12.40 6.68 6.54
CA SER A 62 11.83 7.36 5.37
C SER A 62 11.80 6.51 4.10
N LEU A 63 12.43 5.33 4.11
CA LEU A 63 12.38 4.44 2.96
C LEU A 63 10.99 3.78 2.86
N PRO A 64 10.47 3.53 1.65
CA PRO A 64 9.15 2.94 1.43
C PRO A 64 9.17 1.41 1.68
N LEU A 65 9.60 0.99 2.86
CA LEU A 65 9.81 -0.41 3.23
C LEU A 65 8.65 -0.99 4.07
N GLU A 66 7.62 -0.20 4.36
CA GLU A 66 6.38 -0.73 4.93
C GLU A 66 5.63 -1.57 3.90
N MET A 67 4.92 -2.61 4.33
CA MET A 67 4.20 -3.54 3.44
C MET A 67 3.26 -2.84 2.47
N CYS A 68 2.58 -1.79 2.93
CA CYS A 68 1.65 -0.99 2.12
C CYS A 68 2.38 -0.19 1.03
N TYR A 69 3.52 0.42 1.33
CA TYR A 69 4.31 1.16 0.33
C TYR A 69 4.97 0.22 -0.67
N ILE A 70 5.48 -0.92 -0.23
CA ILE A 70 5.97 -1.97 -1.15
C ILE A 70 4.83 -2.45 -2.05
N SER A 71 3.65 -2.67 -1.50
CA SER A 71 2.46 -3.03 -2.29
C SER A 71 2.11 -1.93 -3.30
N ALA A 72 2.15 -0.66 -2.91
CA ALA A 72 1.91 0.45 -3.82
C ALA A 72 2.95 0.47 -4.95
N LEU A 73 4.24 0.30 -4.64
CA LEU A 73 5.32 0.23 -5.64
C LEU A 73 5.24 -1.01 -6.55
N LEU A 74 4.53 -2.06 -6.17
CA LEU A 74 4.25 -3.21 -7.03
C LEU A 74 3.11 -2.95 -8.04
N ILE A 75 2.31 -1.88 -7.89
CA ILE A 75 1.20 -1.56 -8.81
C ILE A 75 1.67 -1.42 -10.26
N PRO A 76 2.75 -0.67 -10.61
CA PRO A 76 3.21 -0.59 -11.99
C PRO A 76 3.70 -1.93 -12.54
N VAL A 77 4.26 -2.80 -11.70
CA VAL A 77 4.66 -4.17 -12.10
C VAL A 77 3.42 -5.01 -12.42
N TYR A 78 2.38 -4.93 -11.57
CA TYR A 78 1.10 -5.60 -11.82
C TYR A 78 0.40 -5.07 -13.07
N ALA A 79 0.38 -3.74 -13.27
CA ALA A 79 -0.23 -3.12 -14.45
C ALA A 79 0.38 -3.62 -15.77
N LYS A 80 1.67 -3.95 -15.79
CA LYS A 80 2.37 -4.53 -16.94
C LYS A 80 2.18 -6.05 -17.05
N ASN A 81 1.83 -6.73 -15.97
CA ASN A 81 1.78 -8.19 -15.91
C ASN A 81 0.53 -8.70 -15.15
N GLN A 82 -0.65 -8.33 -15.64
CA GLN A 82 -1.94 -8.64 -15.02
C GLN A 82 -2.26 -10.13 -14.98
N SER A 83 -1.60 -10.97 -15.78
CA SER A 83 -1.74 -12.42 -15.74
C SER A 83 -1.02 -13.07 -14.56
N ASN A 84 -0.09 -12.35 -13.92
CA ASN A 84 0.72 -12.89 -12.82
C ASN A 84 -0.13 -13.17 -11.59
N ARG A 85 -0.33 -14.45 -11.31
CA ARG A 85 -1.17 -14.91 -10.20
C ARG A 85 -0.55 -14.58 -8.84
N THR A 86 0.77 -14.60 -8.71
CA THR A 86 1.47 -14.26 -7.47
C THR A 86 1.24 -12.80 -7.08
N LEU A 87 1.27 -11.87 -8.03
CA LEU A 87 0.94 -10.46 -7.76
C LEU A 87 -0.53 -10.30 -7.36
N LYS A 88 -1.46 -11.03 -8.00
CA LYS A 88 -2.87 -11.04 -7.58
C LYS A 88 -3.04 -11.56 -6.16
N ASN A 89 -2.35 -12.64 -5.80
CA ASN A 89 -2.35 -13.20 -4.46
C ASN A 89 -1.83 -12.18 -3.45
N TRP A 90 -0.71 -11.51 -3.77
CA TRP A 90 -0.13 -10.46 -2.95
C TRP A 90 -1.14 -9.35 -2.66
N PHE A 91 -1.70 -8.73 -3.71
CA PHE A 91 -2.64 -7.62 -3.53
C PHE A 91 -3.91 -8.02 -2.78
N TYR A 92 -4.42 -9.23 -3.04
CA TYR A 92 -5.65 -9.70 -2.43
C TYR A 92 -5.48 -10.01 -0.94
N PHE A 93 -4.41 -10.67 -0.54
CA PHE A 93 -4.20 -11.11 0.84
C PHE A 93 -3.34 -10.14 1.65
N ALA A 94 -2.13 -9.83 1.21
CA ALA A 94 -1.19 -9.02 1.97
C ALA A 94 -1.43 -7.52 1.79
N GLY A 95 -1.52 -7.04 0.55
CA GLY A 95 -1.68 -5.61 0.25
C GLY A 95 -2.99 -5.05 0.80
N PHE A 96 -4.11 -5.75 0.57
CA PHE A 96 -5.42 -5.29 1.04
C PHE A 96 -5.51 -5.29 2.56
N SER A 97 -5.13 -6.36 3.23
CA SER A 97 -5.20 -6.43 4.69
C SER A 97 -4.34 -5.35 5.35
N GLY A 98 -3.09 -5.18 4.90
CA GLY A 98 -2.20 -4.14 5.42
C GLY A 98 -2.79 -2.74 5.23
N SER A 99 -3.33 -2.43 4.04
CA SER A 99 -3.91 -1.11 3.76
C SER A 99 -5.21 -0.85 4.51
N LEU A 100 -6.05 -1.87 4.69
CA LEU A 100 -7.30 -1.73 5.45
C LEU A 100 -7.01 -1.51 6.94
N PHE A 101 -6.09 -2.28 7.53
CA PHE A 101 -5.68 -2.08 8.92
C PHE A 101 -5.04 -0.71 9.14
N ALA A 102 -4.29 -0.19 8.18
CA ALA A 102 -3.73 1.15 8.23
C ALA A 102 -4.81 2.23 8.31
N PHE A 103 -5.97 2.06 7.67
CA PHE A 103 -7.09 3.00 7.78
C PHE A 103 -7.82 2.96 9.13
N ILE A 104 -7.83 1.78 9.79
CA ILE A 104 -8.53 1.57 11.05
C ILE A 104 -7.63 1.94 12.24
N ASN A 105 -6.36 1.54 12.18
CA ASN A 105 -5.40 1.66 13.28
C ASN A 105 -4.23 2.57 12.90
N THR A 106 -4.51 3.84 12.62
CA THR A 106 -3.52 4.81 12.18
C THR A 106 -3.10 5.70 13.34
N ASN A 107 -1.81 5.80 13.59
CA ASN A 107 -1.25 6.80 14.50
C ASN A 107 -0.86 8.07 13.72
N LEU A 108 -1.86 8.86 13.32
CA LEU A 108 -1.65 10.15 12.64
C LEU A 108 -1.42 11.31 13.61
N SER A 109 -1.47 11.09 14.92
CA SER A 109 -1.31 12.14 15.92
C SER A 109 0.04 12.84 15.85
N GLU A 110 1.04 12.20 15.28
CA GLU A 110 2.39 12.75 15.09
C GLU A 110 2.63 13.37 13.71
N MET A 111 1.69 13.24 12.77
CA MET A 111 1.84 13.79 11.42
C MET A 111 1.60 15.30 11.43
N LYS A 112 2.66 16.07 11.74
CA LYS A 112 2.65 17.54 11.75
C LYS A 112 2.43 18.17 10.37
N HIS A 113 2.60 17.39 9.30
CA HIS A 113 2.54 17.87 7.93
C HIS A 113 1.37 17.24 7.17
N ILE A 114 0.47 18.06 6.66
CA ILE A 114 -0.72 17.61 5.93
C ILE A 114 -0.38 16.74 4.71
N TYR A 115 0.75 17.02 4.05
CA TYR A 115 1.17 16.25 2.87
C TYR A 115 1.52 14.81 3.23
N VAL A 116 2.07 14.56 4.42
CA VAL A 116 2.33 13.18 4.91
C VAL A 116 1.03 12.40 5.03
N SER A 117 -0.02 13.05 5.56
CA SER A 117 -1.36 12.44 5.64
C SER A 117 -1.95 12.16 4.26
N ILE A 118 -1.84 13.10 3.32
CA ILE A 118 -2.31 12.92 1.94
C ILE A 118 -1.59 11.75 1.28
N HIS A 119 -0.26 11.71 1.33
CA HIS A 119 0.55 10.61 0.81
C HIS A 119 0.13 9.26 1.40
N TYR A 120 -0.06 9.22 2.72
CA TYR A 120 -0.48 8.02 3.44
C TYR A 120 -1.81 7.47 2.91
N PHE A 121 -2.89 8.27 2.95
CA PHE A 121 -4.22 7.83 2.52
C PHE A 121 -4.25 7.51 1.02
N PHE A 122 -3.51 8.26 0.21
CA PHE A 122 -3.42 8.04 -1.22
C PHE A 122 -2.77 6.70 -1.56
N ALA A 123 -1.60 6.40 -1.00
CA ALA A 123 -0.90 5.14 -1.24
C ALA A 123 -1.74 3.93 -0.82
N HIS A 124 -2.32 3.96 0.39
CA HIS A 124 -3.17 2.88 0.88
C HIS A 124 -4.46 2.73 0.06
N GLY A 125 -5.08 3.85 -0.33
CA GLY A 125 -6.27 3.86 -1.18
C GLY A 125 -6.02 3.21 -2.54
N LEU A 126 -4.88 3.47 -3.16
CA LEU A 126 -4.53 2.86 -4.44
C LEU A 126 -4.33 1.34 -4.34
N VAL A 127 -3.74 0.84 -3.25
CA VAL A 127 -3.62 -0.61 -3.02
C VAL A 127 -5.00 -1.25 -2.86
N ILE A 128 -5.90 -0.63 -2.10
CA ILE A 128 -7.29 -1.09 -1.95
C ILE A 128 -8.02 -1.10 -3.29
N PHE A 129 -7.87 -0.04 -4.10
CA PHE A 129 -8.45 0.03 -5.43
C PHE A 129 -7.95 -1.12 -6.32
N VAL A 130 -6.64 -1.40 -6.33
CA VAL A 130 -6.07 -2.51 -7.12
C VAL A 130 -6.64 -3.85 -6.69
N MET A 131 -6.83 -4.10 -5.40
CA MET A 131 -7.49 -5.31 -4.91
C MET A 131 -8.91 -5.43 -5.48
N PHE A 132 -9.71 -4.36 -5.41
CA PHE A 132 -11.05 -4.37 -5.99
C PHE A 132 -11.03 -4.60 -7.51
N SER A 133 -10.08 -3.98 -8.23
CA SER A 133 -9.93 -4.18 -9.67
C SER A 133 -9.65 -5.64 -10.02
N ILE A 134 -8.78 -6.31 -9.27
CA ILE A 134 -8.45 -7.74 -9.43
C ILE A 134 -9.70 -8.61 -9.26
N VAL A 135 -10.54 -8.32 -8.27
CA VAL A 135 -11.80 -9.04 -8.02
C VAL A 135 -12.81 -8.81 -9.15
N LEU A 136 -12.92 -7.57 -9.63
CA LEU A 136 -13.80 -7.19 -10.77
C LEU A 136 -13.34 -7.81 -12.08
N ASP A 137 -12.05 -8.00 -12.27
CA ASP A 137 -11.45 -8.72 -13.41
C ASP A 137 -11.58 -10.24 -13.30
N GLY A 138 -12.37 -10.73 -12.35
CA GLY A 138 -12.75 -12.13 -12.23
C GLY A 138 -11.78 -13.03 -11.44
N TYR A 139 -10.80 -12.44 -10.73
CA TYR A 139 -9.94 -13.23 -9.84
C TYR A 139 -10.76 -13.88 -8.73
N ARG A 140 -10.53 -15.17 -8.54
CA ARG A 140 -11.10 -15.95 -7.43
C ARG A 140 -9.98 -16.70 -6.73
N PRO A 141 -9.72 -16.43 -5.45
CA PRO A 141 -8.63 -17.06 -4.70
C PRO A 141 -8.95 -18.53 -4.40
N LYS A 142 -7.89 -19.33 -4.34
CA LYS A 142 -7.91 -20.74 -3.92
C LYS A 142 -7.00 -20.89 -2.70
N TRP A 143 -7.11 -21.97 -1.96
CA TRP A 143 -6.26 -22.26 -0.81
C TRP A 143 -4.75 -22.15 -1.08
N LYS A 144 -4.30 -22.66 -2.23
CA LYS A 144 -2.91 -22.52 -2.66
C LYS A 144 -2.45 -21.07 -2.85
N ASP A 145 -3.36 -20.16 -3.20
CA ASP A 145 -3.05 -18.74 -3.40
C ASP A 145 -2.80 -18.06 -2.06
N TYR A 146 -3.54 -18.46 -1.04
CA TYR A 146 -3.30 -18.02 0.35
C TYR A 146 -1.91 -18.43 0.83
N PHE A 147 -1.53 -19.71 0.66
CA PHE A 147 -0.18 -20.15 1.03
C PHE A 147 0.91 -19.47 0.20
N ASN A 148 0.67 -19.21 -1.07
CA ASN A 148 1.61 -18.44 -1.90
C ASN A 148 1.80 -17.01 -1.34
N ALA A 149 0.73 -16.34 -0.93
CA ALA A 149 0.82 -15.02 -0.31
C ALA A 149 1.60 -15.07 1.02
N ILE A 150 1.36 -16.08 1.88
CA ILE A 150 2.11 -16.27 3.12
C ILE A 150 3.60 -16.41 2.83
N ILE A 151 3.99 -17.27 1.89
CA ILE A 151 5.41 -17.49 1.56
C ILE A 151 6.08 -16.17 1.17
N TRP A 152 5.49 -15.41 0.25
CA TRP A 152 6.07 -14.14 -0.21
C TRP A 152 6.07 -13.06 0.86
N THR A 153 5.04 -13.02 1.70
CA THR A 153 5.01 -12.11 2.87
C THR A 153 6.11 -12.49 3.87
N THR A 154 6.30 -13.78 4.14
CA THR A 154 7.38 -14.25 5.02
C THR A 154 8.75 -13.89 4.47
N VAL A 155 9.00 -14.13 3.17
CA VAL A 155 10.26 -13.75 2.51
C VAL A 155 10.49 -12.25 2.63
N LEU A 156 9.47 -11.42 2.42
CA LEU A 156 9.58 -9.97 2.59
C LEU A 156 9.93 -9.60 4.03
N VAL A 157 9.19 -10.13 5.02
CA VAL A 157 9.43 -9.80 6.45
C VAL A 157 10.84 -10.19 6.86
N LEU A 158 11.33 -11.37 6.47
CA LEU A 158 12.71 -11.79 6.74
C LEU A 158 13.74 -10.85 6.10
N SER A 159 13.48 -10.38 4.87
CA SER A 159 14.34 -9.39 4.20
C SER A 159 14.34 -8.05 4.94
N ILE A 160 13.17 -7.60 5.41
CA ILE A 160 13.04 -6.36 6.19
C ILE A 160 13.74 -6.47 7.55
N ILE A 161 13.70 -7.61 8.22
CA ILE A 161 14.44 -7.83 9.46
C ILE A 161 15.96 -7.63 9.23
N ILE A 162 16.51 -8.15 8.13
CA ILE A 162 17.91 -7.95 7.78
C ILE A 162 18.19 -6.46 7.53
N ILE A 163 17.34 -5.77 6.79
CA ILE A 163 17.48 -4.34 6.52
C ILE A 163 17.42 -3.53 7.82
N ASN A 164 16.47 -3.84 8.71
CA ASN A 164 16.34 -3.19 10.01
C ASN A 164 17.59 -3.36 10.88
N LEU A 165 18.20 -4.54 10.88
CA LEU A 165 19.47 -4.78 11.60
C LEU A 165 20.62 -3.96 11.01
N LEU A 166 20.67 -3.79 9.69
CA LEU A 166 21.74 -3.03 9.02
C LEU A 166 21.58 -1.51 9.20
N LEU A 167 20.34 -1.01 9.23
CA LEU A 167 20.04 0.43 9.30
C LEU A 167 19.74 0.93 10.72
N GLY A 168 19.64 0.05 11.71
CA GLY A 168 19.12 0.40 13.04
C GLY A 168 17.68 0.92 13.00
N SER A 169 16.86 0.36 12.12
CA SER A 169 15.50 0.79 11.83
C SER A 169 14.44 -0.16 12.38
N ASN A 170 13.16 0.19 12.26
CA ASN A 170 12.05 -0.64 12.73
C ASN A 170 10.91 -0.71 11.69
N TYR A 171 11.25 -0.85 10.41
CA TYR A 171 10.26 -1.02 9.34
C TYR A 171 9.39 -2.26 9.59
N MET A 172 8.10 -2.15 9.25
CA MET A 172 7.06 -3.17 9.55
C MET A 172 6.94 -3.52 11.03
N PHE A 173 7.45 -2.66 11.92
CA PHE A 173 7.40 -2.85 13.39
C PHE A 173 7.90 -4.22 13.85
N THR A 174 8.97 -4.73 13.22
CA THR A 174 9.48 -6.09 13.46
C THR A 174 10.16 -6.25 14.81
N PHE A 175 10.64 -5.17 15.44
CA PHE A 175 11.32 -5.21 16.73
C PHE A 175 10.56 -4.52 17.85
N GLN A 176 9.83 -3.45 17.53
CA GLN A 176 9.11 -2.64 18.51
C GLN A 176 7.73 -2.27 17.98
N LYS A 177 6.75 -2.20 18.87
CA LYS A 177 5.43 -1.68 18.53
C LYS A 177 5.52 -0.23 18.07
N PRO A 178 4.60 0.23 17.20
CA PRO A 178 4.50 1.65 16.89
C PRO A 178 4.16 2.46 18.14
N ASP A 179 4.79 3.63 18.27
CA ASP A 179 4.47 4.58 19.35
C ASP A 179 3.04 5.12 19.18
N GLY A 180 2.37 5.34 20.31
CA GLY A 180 1.04 5.95 20.33
C GLY A 180 -0.10 5.01 20.77
N VAL A 181 -1.33 5.55 20.76
CA VAL A 181 -2.55 4.82 21.13
C VAL A 181 -3.02 3.98 19.95
N ASN A 182 -2.68 2.72 19.95
CA ASN A 182 -3.11 1.71 18.98
C ASN A 182 -4.09 0.74 19.62
N PHE A 183 -4.89 0.03 18.82
CA PHE A 183 -5.78 -1.02 19.29
C PHE A 183 -5.04 -2.32 19.68
N THR A 184 -3.74 -2.33 19.60
CA THR A 184 -2.88 -3.50 19.92
C THR A 184 -2.02 -3.26 21.14
#